data_520d4d3e72a4d9f6dfcce65c56ff5b23
#
_entry.id   520d4d3e72a4d9f6dfcce65c56ff5b23
#
_cell.length_a   1.000
_cell.length_b   1.000
_cell.length_c   1.000
_cell.angle_alpha   90.00
_cell.angle_beta   90.00
_cell.angle_gamma   90.00
#
_symmetry.space_group_name_H-M   'P 1'
#
loop_
_entity.id
_entity.type
_entity.pdbx_description
1 polymer ?
#
loop_
_entity_poly.entity_id
_entity_poly.type
_entity_poly.pdbx_seq_one_letter_code
_entity_poly.pdbx_strand_id
1 'polypeptide(L)'
;MPQLHTPVTLPPSPPRLGYGQQALSFGSCFSEHIGAYLRDGGLQLQVNPLGIQYNPLSIAAGIERLFFGERFTEADLFEYGGLYHTFLHHGRFSAPTAEEALRLMNASYEAVQTALPQLRSLLLTYGTAYVYRLAGDEYGGVVRRVVSNCHKLPERTFVRERVSLETLLATWRPLIERLRERFPELTIIQTVSPVRHLRDGAHGNALSKATLLLLSEILTEQFPATCFYFPSYELVLDELRDYRFYAEDMVHPSHLA
;
A
#
# COMPACT_ATOMS: atom_id res chain seq x y z
N MET A 1 9.03 10.24 -39.28
CA MET A 1 8.68 8.87 -38.86
C MET A 1 7.58 8.96 -37.80
N PRO A 2 6.61 8.06 -37.75
CA PRO A 2 5.63 8.08 -36.71
C PRO A 2 6.33 7.85 -35.35
N GLN A 3 5.90 8.60 -34.32
CA GLN A 3 6.34 8.41 -32.95
C GLN A 3 5.62 7.18 -32.40
N LEU A 4 6.36 6.14 -32.04
CA LEU A 4 5.81 4.84 -31.62
C LEU A 4 5.59 4.72 -30.11
N HIS A 5 5.84 5.77 -29.35
CA HIS A 5 5.62 5.83 -27.90
C HIS A 5 5.13 7.23 -27.50
N THR A 6 4.43 7.29 -26.38
CA THR A 6 3.96 8.54 -25.78
C THR A 6 4.83 8.84 -24.56
N PRO A 7 5.74 9.83 -24.62
CA PRO A 7 6.60 10.13 -23.46
C PRO A 7 5.77 10.66 -22.30
N VAL A 8 6.05 10.19 -21.10
CA VAL A 8 5.46 10.69 -19.84
C VAL A 8 6.39 11.74 -19.25
N THR A 9 5.85 12.93 -19.03
CA THR A 9 6.60 14.02 -18.42
C THR A 9 6.62 13.85 -16.91
N LEU A 10 7.81 13.73 -16.33
CA LEU A 10 7.98 13.74 -14.89
C LEU A 10 7.85 15.17 -14.33
N PRO A 11 7.42 15.33 -13.06
CA PRO A 11 7.40 16.62 -12.39
C PRO A 11 8.77 17.30 -12.45
N PRO A 12 8.85 18.64 -12.66
CA PRO A 12 10.12 19.33 -12.87
C PRO A 12 11.08 19.29 -11.67
N SER A 13 10.58 19.05 -10.48
CA SER A 13 11.37 18.95 -9.25
C SER A 13 10.84 17.79 -8.38
N PRO A 14 11.04 16.53 -8.81
CA PRO A 14 10.58 15.40 -8.02
C PRO A 14 11.36 15.33 -6.69
N PRO A 15 10.73 14.83 -5.62
CA PRO A 15 11.43 14.59 -4.37
C PRO A 15 12.54 13.57 -4.59
N ARG A 16 13.64 13.74 -3.87
CA ARG A 16 14.80 12.84 -3.94
C ARG A 16 14.85 11.97 -2.71
N LEU A 17 15.02 10.67 -2.91
CA LEU A 17 15.36 9.74 -1.85
C LEU A 17 16.87 9.87 -1.55
N GLY A 18 17.20 10.25 -0.32
CA GLY A 18 18.59 10.46 0.11
C GLY A 18 19.22 9.19 0.67
N TYR A 19 20.48 8.93 0.33
CA TYR A 19 21.28 7.91 1.01
C TYR A 19 21.44 8.28 2.49
N GLY A 20 21.36 7.27 3.37
CA GLY A 20 21.45 7.49 4.82
C GLY A 20 20.16 8.00 5.48
N GLN A 21 19.10 8.23 4.71
CA GLN A 21 17.77 8.58 5.23
C GLN A 21 16.87 7.33 5.29
N GLN A 22 16.07 7.24 6.33
CA GLN A 22 15.10 6.15 6.46
C GLN A 22 13.87 6.40 5.58
N ALA A 23 13.47 5.38 4.86
CA ALA A 23 12.24 5.35 4.10
C ALA A 23 11.39 4.12 4.46
N LEU A 24 10.08 4.26 4.35
CA LEU A 24 9.11 3.17 4.49
C LEU A 24 8.27 3.09 3.22
N SER A 25 7.94 1.89 2.79
CA SER A 25 6.97 1.71 1.70
C SER A 25 5.81 0.84 2.13
N PHE A 26 4.62 1.18 1.62
CA PHE A 26 3.38 0.41 1.78
C PHE A 26 2.72 0.25 0.42
N GLY A 27 2.24 -0.94 0.13
CA GLY A 27 1.49 -1.15 -1.10
C GLY A 27 1.42 -2.60 -1.57
N SER A 28 1.14 -2.74 -2.86
CA SER A 28 0.97 -4.00 -3.56
C SER A 28 2.30 -4.74 -3.81
N CYS A 29 2.22 -5.88 -4.53
CA CYS A 29 3.41 -6.59 -5.02
C CYS A 29 4.33 -5.69 -5.87
N PHE A 30 3.77 -4.72 -6.61
CA PHE A 30 4.57 -3.71 -7.31
C PHE A 30 5.47 -2.93 -6.35
N SER A 31 4.96 -2.53 -5.17
CA SER A 31 5.77 -1.88 -4.13
C SER A 31 6.90 -2.79 -3.61
N GLU A 32 6.68 -4.10 -3.52
CA GLU A 32 7.74 -5.03 -3.12
C GLU A 32 8.87 -5.10 -4.14
N HIS A 33 8.55 -5.17 -5.44
CA HIS A 33 9.55 -5.22 -6.50
C HIS A 33 10.35 -3.91 -6.58
N ILE A 34 9.69 -2.77 -6.64
CA ILE A 34 10.38 -1.45 -6.64
C ILE A 34 11.20 -1.27 -5.37
N GLY A 35 10.64 -1.65 -4.21
CA GLY A 35 11.35 -1.57 -2.94
C GLY A 35 12.61 -2.45 -2.89
N ALA A 36 12.61 -3.61 -3.53
CA ALA A 36 13.81 -4.44 -3.69
C ALA A 36 14.89 -3.72 -4.51
N TYR A 37 14.55 -3.18 -5.68
CA TYR A 37 15.49 -2.40 -6.50
C TYR A 37 16.07 -1.19 -5.77
N LEU A 38 15.25 -0.46 -5.01
CA LEU A 38 15.71 0.69 -4.24
C LEU A 38 16.69 0.29 -3.13
N ARG A 39 16.44 -0.83 -2.44
CA ARG A 39 17.37 -1.38 -1.43
C ARG A 39 18.67 -1.88 -2.04
N ASP A 40 18.59 -2.58 -3.16
CA ASP A 40 19.76 -3.06 -3.90
C ASP A 40 20.61 -1.87 -4.41
N GLY A 41 19.95 -0.72 -4.70
CA GLY A 41 20.57 0.56 -4.97
C GLY A 41 21.16 1.27 -3.75
N GLY A 42 21.09 0.67 -2.55
CA GLY A 42 21.71 1.20 -1.32
C GLY A 42 20.82 2.12 -0.48
N LEU A 43 19.52 2.24 -0.79
CA LEU A 43 18.60 3.03 0.03
C LEU A 43 18.16 2.27 1.29
N GLN A 44 18.07 2.99 2.42
CA GLN A 44 17.57 2.45 3.69
C GLN A 44 16.04 2.44 3.68
N LEU A 45 15.46 1.37 3.15
CA LEU A 45 14.02 1.23 2.92
C LEU A 45 13.47 -0.04 3.60
N GLN A 46 12.47 0.13 4.48
CA GLN A 46 11.64 -0.98 4.94
C GLN A 46 10.42 -1.11 4.03
N VAL A 47 10.25 -2.28 3.45
CA VAL A 47 9.22 -2.57 2.45
C VAL A 47 8.08 -3.37 3.07
N ASN A 48 6.87 -2.86 2.98
CA ASN A 48 5.64 -3.52 3.40
C ASN A 48 5.75 -4.15 4.81
N PRO A 49 5.93 -3.37 5.87
CA PRO A 49 6.14 -3.90 7.23
C PRO A 49 4.97 -4.74 7.75
N LEU A 50 3.76 -4.59 7.22
CA LEU A 50 2.60 -5.44 7.51
C LEU A 50 2.35 -6.50 6.41
N GLY A 51 3.24 -6.57 5.43
CA GLY A 51 3.05 -7.31 4.19
C GLY A 51 2.26 -6.53 3.15
N ILE A 52 1.94 -7.21 2.04
CA ILE A 52 1.25 -6.58 0.90
C ILE A 52 -0.13 -6.07 1.33
N GLN A 53 -0.40 -4.81 0.99
CA GLN A 53 -1.68 -4.13 1.16
C GLN A 53 -2.08 -3.46 -0.15
N TYR A 54 -3.26 -3.78 -0.69
CA TYR A 54 -3.62 -3.34 -2.03
C TYR A 54 -4.42 -2.04 -2.08
N ASN A 55 -5.14 -1.70 -1.01
CA ASN A 55 -6.09 -0.59 -1.02
C ASN A 55 -5.69 0.52 -0.03
N PRO A 56 -6.05 1.78 -0.32
CA PRO A 56 -5.66 2.91 0.51
C PRO A 56 -6.16 2.86 1.96
N LEU A 57 -7.33 2.25 2.24
CA LEU A 57 -7.84 2.15 3.61
C LEU A 57 -7.04 1.19 4.46
N SER A 58 -6.62 0.04 3.90
CA SER A 58 -5.73 -0.90 4.60
C SER A 58 -4.36 -0.29 4.86
N ILE A 59 -3.82 0.45 3.88
CA ILE A 59 -2.54 1.16 4.04
C ILE A 59 -2.65 2.23 5.14
N ALA A 60 -3.71 3.03 5.13
CA ALA A 60 -3.94 4.04 6.17
C ALA A 60 -4.05 3.40 7.57
N ALA A 61 -4.83 2.32 7.70
CA ALA A 61 -4.94 1.59 8.97
C ALA A 61 -3.59 1.00 9.44
N GLY A 62 -2.77 0.54 8.49
CA GLY A 62 -1.40 0.09 8.77
C GLY A 62 -0.50 1.19 9.29
N ILE A 63 -0.51 2.34 8.64
CA ILE A 63 0.24 3.53 9.07
C ILE A 63 -0.26 4.01 10.44
N GLU A 64 -1.56 4.10 10.65
CA GLU A 64 -2.14 4.46 11.96
C GLU A 64 -1.63 3.53 13.07
N ARG A 65 -1.67 2.21 12.85
CA ARG A 65 -1.22 1.23 13.84
C ARG A 65 0.29 1.34 14.10
N LEU A 66 1.10 1.42 13.05
CA LEU A 66 2.56 1.41 13.18
C LEU A 66 3.12 2.74 13.69
N PHE A 67 2.50 3.87 13.37
CA PHE A 67 3.06 5.18 13.68
C PHE A 67 2.47 5.78 14.96
N PHE A 68 1.22 5.45 15.28
CA PHE A 68 0.46 6.10 16.36
C PHE A 68 -0.16 5.10 17.35
N GLY A 69 -0.20 3.82 17.02
CA GLY A 69 -0.77 2.78 17.86
C GLY A 69 0.27 2.05 18.69
N GLU A 70 -0.20 1.05 19.43
CA GLU A 70 0.59 0.20 20.28
C GLU A 70 1.02 -1.09 19.56
N ARG A 71 1.94 -1.84 20.16
CA ARG A 71 2.34 -3.17 19.70
C ARG A 71 1.14 -4.13 19.64
N PHE A 72 1.27 -5.21 18.89
CA PHE A 72 0.22 -6.23 18.74
C PHE A 72 0.15 -7.11 19.98
N THR A 73 -1.09 -7.49 20.37
CA THR A 73 -1.41 -8.33 21.51
C THR A 73 -2.29 -9.50 21.08
N GLU A 74 -2.57 -10.44 21.98
CA GLU A 74 -3.48 -11.54 21.70
C GLU A 74 -4.89 -11.08 21.31
N ALA A 75 -5.33 -9.93 21.79
CA ALA A 75 -6.62 -9.34 21.43
C ALA A 75 -6.71 -8.93 19.94
N ASP A 76 -5.59 -8.78 19.25
CA ASP A 76 -5.53 -8.50 17.82
C ASP A 76 -5.65 -9.78 16.97
N LEU A 77 -5.49 -10.98 17.58
CA LEU A 77 -5.42 -12.25 16.88
C LEU A 77 -6.78 -12.94 16.75
N PHE A 78 -6.90 -13.73 15.70
CA PHE A 78 -7.92 -14.76 15.56
C PHE A 78 -7.30 -16.05 15.02
N GLU A 79 -7.90 -17.20 15.33
CA GLU A 79 -7.46 -18.49 14.82
C GLU A 79 -8.31 -18.93 13.64
N TYR A 80 -7.65 -19.43 12.59
CA TYR A 80 -8.31 -20.07 11.46
C TYR A 80 -7.37 -21.03 10.75
N GLY A 81 -7.84 -22.23 10.42
CA GLY A 81 -7.07 -23.24 9.69
C GLY A 81 -5.79 -23.68 10.42
N GLY A 82 -5.79 -23.67 11.76
CA GLY A 82 -4.64 -24.04 12.59
C GLY A 82 -3.54 -22.99 12.64
N LEU A 83 -3.82 -21.75 12.22
CA LEU A 83 -2.89 -20.63 12.27
C LEU A 83 -3.55 -19.43 12.97
N TYR A 84 -2.71 -18.64 13.64
CA TYR A 84 -3.10 -17.35 14.22
C TYR A 84 -2.82 -16.21 13.24
N HIS A 85 -3.78 -15.31 13.08
CA HIS A 85 -3.81 -14.23 12.09
C HIS A 85 -4.20 -12.91 12.71
N THR A 86 -3.95 -11.79 12.01
CA THR A 86 -4.65 -10.53 12.21
C THR A 86 -5.24 -10.05 10.88
N PHE A 87 -6.33 -9.30 10.90
CA PHE A 87 -6.90 -8.69 9.69
C PHE A 87 -6.05 -7.55 9.11
N LEU A 88 -5.00 -7.13 9.80
CA LEU A 88 -4.12 -6.04 9.35
C LEU A 88 -2.88 -6.54 8.59
N HIS A 89 -2.42 -7.78 8.88
CA HIS A 89 -1.19 -8.34 8.31
C HIS A 89 -1.45 -9.27 7.12
N HIS A 90 -0.46 -9.37 6.26
CA HIS A 90 -0.40 -10.42 5.24
C HIS A 90 -0.16 -11.79 5.89
N GLY A 91 -0.62 -12.86 5.23
CA GLY A 91 -0.48 -14.24 5.72
C GLY A 91 0.94 -14.71 6.04
N ARG A 92 1.97 -14.01 5.56
CA ARG A 92 3.38 -14.32 5.93
C ARG A 92 3.70 -14.11 7.43
N PHE A 93 2.85 -13.41 8.15
CA PHE A 93 2.96 -13.19 9.59
C PHE A 93 2.13 -14.18 10.41
N SER A 94 1.39 -15.06 9.74
CA SER A 94 0.61 -16.09 10.40
C SER A 94 1.50 -17.23 10.89
N ALA A 95 1.20 -17.78 12.07
CA ALA A 95 1.97 -18.84 12.67
C ALA A 95 1.06 -19.84 13.43
N PRO A 96 1.54 -21.08 13.71
CA PRO A 96 0.77 -22.10 14.41
C PRO A 96 0.45 -21.76 15.89
N THR A 97 1.19 -20.83 16.49
CA THR A 97 0.97 -20.39 17.87
C THR A 97 0.78 -18.87 17.92
N ALA A 98 -0.03 -18.41 18.87
CA ALA A 98 -0.25 -16.98 19.13
C ALA A 98 1.07 -16.26 19.46
N GLU A 99 1.93 -16.89 20.26
CA GLU A 99 3.24 -16.36 20.65
C GLU A 99 4.13 -16.10 19.41
N GLU A 100 4.22 -17.06 18.50
CA GLU A 100 5.06 -16.91 17.30
C GLU A 100 4.47 -15.88 16.33
N ALA A 101 3.15 -15.86 16.13
CA ALA A 101 2.49 -14.85 15.32
C ALA A 101 2.77 -13.44 15.87
N LEU A 102 2.60 -13.22 17.19
CA LEU A 102 2.91 -11.96 17.85
C LEU A 102 4.39 -11.61 17.76
N ARG A 103 5.28 -12.58 17.90
CA ARG A 103 6.73 -12.36 17.75
C ARG A 103 7.06 -11.80 16.37
N LEU A 104 6.52 -12.39 15.30
CA LEU A 104 6.73 -11.92 13.93
C LEU A 104 6.15 -10.52 13.70
N MET A 105 4.92 -10.28 14.13
CA MET A 105 4.24 -9.00 13.98
C MET A 105 4.93 -7.89 14.76
N ASN A 106 5.30 -8.17 16.02
CA ASN A 106 5.96 -7.18 16.87
C ASN A 106 7.42 -6.93 16.48
N ALA A 107 8.13 -7.91 15.94
CA ALA A 107 9.46 -7.67 15.37
C ALA A 107 9.40 -6.64 14.21
N SER A 108 8.37 -6.73 13.35
CA SER A 108 8.15 -5.75 12.30
C SER A 108 7.74 -4.38 12.85
N TYR A 109 6.86 -4.36 13.85
CA TYR A 109 6.48 -3.13 14.55
C TYR A 109 7.69 -2.42 15.15
N GLU A 110 8.54 -3.13 15.90
CA GLU A 110 9.73 -2.59 16.55
C GLU A 110 10.77 -2.08 15.53
N ALA A 111 10.94 -2.78 14.40
CA ALA A 111 11.77 -2.30 13.31
C ALA A 111 11.28 -0.96 12.76
N VAL A 112 9.96 -0.78 12.60
CA VAL A 112 9.39 0.51 12.20
C VAL A 112 9.64 1.56 13.28
N GLN A 113 9.36 1.27 14.57
CA GLN A 113 9.62 2.23 15.66
C GLN A 113 11.05 2.73 15.69
N THR A 114 12.02 1.85 15.41
CA THR A 114 13.43 2.20 15.31
C THR A 114 13.73 3.15 14.15
N ALA A 115 13.01 3.00 13.02
CA ALA A 115 13.20 3.83 11.84
C ALA A 115 12.51 5.21 11.93
N LEU A 116 11.39 5.32 12.67
CA LEU A 116 10.56 6.54 12.73
C LEU A 116 11.34 7.82 13.07
N PRO A 117 12.30 7.86 14.02
CA PRO A 117 13.03 9.09 14.35
C PRO A 117 13.84 9.69 13.18
N GLN A 118 14.23 8.85 12.22
CA GLN A 118 15.01 9.24 11.05
C GLN A 118 14.19 9.16 9.74
N LEU A 119 12.89 8.96 9.84
CA LEU A 119 12.02 8.83 8.68
C LEU A 119 11.98 10.15 7.90
N ARG A 120 12.25 10.05 6.58
CA ARG A 120 12.20 11.18 5.64
C ARG A 120 11.27 10.93 4.47
N SER A 121 11.02 9.67 4.14
CA SER A 121 10.21 9.34 2.97
C SER A 121 9.23 8.21 3.25
N LEU A 122 7.99 8.38 2.79
CA LEU A 122 6.93 7.39 2.82
C LEU A 122 6.48 7.14 1.38
N LEU A 123 6.67 5.92 0.88
CA LEU A 123 6.28 5.53 -0.46
C LEU A 123 4.97 4.74 -0.40
N LEU A 124 3.95 5.22 -1.08
CA LEU A 124 2.61 4.64 -1.09
C LEU A 124 2.24 4.16 -2.49
N THR A 125 1.97 2.87 -2.64
CA THR A 125 1.56 2.28 -3.92
C THR A 125 0.13 1.75 -3.82
N TYR A 126 -0.82 2.48 -4.38
CA TYR A 126 -2.22 2.10 -4.39
C TYR A 126 -2.52 1.10 -5.51
N GLY A 127 -3.00 -0.08 -5.16
CA GLY A 127 -3.31 -1.15 -6.12
C GLY A 127 -4.76 -1.09 -6.62
N THR A 128 -5.71 -1.00 -5.71
CA THR A 128 -7.15 -1.03 -6.01
C THR A 128 -7.95 -0.18 -5.03
N ALA A 129 -9.08 0.37 -5.49
CA ALA A 129 -10.08 1.00 -4.64
C ALA A 129 -11.13 -0.02 -4.09
N TYR A 130 -11.01 -1.31 -4.45
CA TYR A 130 -11.84 -2.34 -3.85
C TYR A 130 -11.29 -2.77 -2.49
N VAL A 131 -12.20 -2.92 -1.53
CA VAL A 131 -11.91 -3.38 -0.17
C VAL A 131 -12.76 -4.59 0.18
N TYR A 132 -12.32 -5.34 1.16
CA TYR A 132 -13.10 -6.33 1.86
C TYR A 132 -13.42 -5.82 3.26
N ARG A 133 -14.70 -5.88 3.64
CA ARG A 133 -15.16 -5.55 5.00
C ARG A 133 -15.72 -6.78 5.67
N LEU A 134 -15.49 -6.93 6.96
CA LEU A 134 -16.13 -7.97 7.75
C LEU A 134 -17.65 -7.82 7.69
N ALA A 135 -18.36 -8.90 7.33
CA ALA A 135 -19.81 -8.97 7.28
C ALA A 135 -20.42 -9.16 8.69
N GLY A 136 -19.68 -9.79 9.60
CA GLY A 136 -20.06 -10.11 10.97
C GLY A 136 -18.87 -10.02 11.93
N ASP A 137 -19.06 -10.49 13.16
CA ASP A 137 -18.07 -10.48 14.26
C ASP A 137 -17.51 -11.88 14.60
N GLU A 138 -17.77 -12.89 13.76
CA GLU A 138 -17.43 -14.30 14.00
C GLU A 138 -15.96 -14.54 14.40
N TYR A 139 -15.05 -13.65 14.01
CA TYR A 139 -13.61 -13.75 14.30
C TYR A 139 -13.11 -12.62 15.22
N GLY A 140 -13.98 -12.10 16.10
CA GLY A 140 -13.62 -11.02 17.04
C GLY A 140 -13.35 -9.67 16.37
N GLY A 141 -13.66 -9.54 15.09
CA GLY A 141 -13.47 -8.29 14.34
C GLY A 141 -14.65 -7.34 14.49
N VAL A 142 -14.37 -6.05 14.35
CA VAL A 142 -15.44 -5.03 14.29
C VAL A 142 -16.17 -5.16 12.95
N VAL A 143 -17.49 -5.32 13.00
CA VAL A 143 -18.36 -5.38 11.82
C VAL A 143 -18.09 -4.17 10.90
N ARG A 144 -18.01 -4.40 9.58
CA ARG A 144 -17.65 -3.43 8.54
C ARG A 144 -16.21 -2.90 8.60
N ARG A 145 -15.35 -3.42 9.48
CA ARG A 145 -13.91 -3.12 9.44
C ARG A 145 -13.32 -3.57 8.10
N VAL A 146 -12.50 -2.73 7.49
CA VAL A 146 -11.71 -3.10 6.32
C VAL A 146 -10.60 -4.04 6.74
N VAL A 147 -10.39 -5.09 5.97
CA VAL A 147 -9.33 -6.08 6.18
C VAL A 147 -8.26 -5.96 5.11
N SER A 148 -7.00 -6.08 5.51
CA SER A 148 -5.86 -6.10 4.59
C SER A 148 -5.68 -7.46 3.92
N ASN A 149 -6.06 -8.54 4.61
CA ASN A 149 -5.98 -9.90 4.10
C ASN A 149 -7.17 -10.73 4.60
N CYS A 150 -7.74 -11.54 3.71
CA CYS A 150 -8.87 -12.42 4.01
C CYS A 150 -8.45 -13.78 4.61
N HIS A 151 -7.16 -14.12 4.65
CA HIS A 151 -6.60 -15.36 5.21
C HIS A 151 -7.29 -16.65 4.75
N LYS A 152 -7.82 -16.66 3.51
CA LYS A 152 -8.59 -17.77 2.93
C LYS A 152 -9.89 -18.12 3.71
N LEU A 153 -10.37 -17.22 4.57
CA LEU A 153 -11.68 -17.34 5.18
C LEU A 153 -12.78 -17.45 4.12
N PRO A 154 -13.91 -18.08 4.42
CA PRO A 154 -15.04 -18.20 3.48
C PRO A 154 -15.47 -16.83 2.94
N GLU A 155 -15.84 -16.77 1.67
CA GLU A 155 -16.22 -15.51 1.01
C GLU A 155 -17.37 -14.79 1.72
N ARG A 156 -18.32 -15.54 2.30
CA ARG A 156 -19.44 -14.99 3.10
C ARG A 156 -19.01 -14.19 4.33
N THR A 157 -17.78 -14.36 4.81
CA THR A 157 -17.21 -13.58 5.92
C THR A 157 -17.02 -12.11 5.55
N PHE A 158 -17.07 -11.79 4.28
CA PHE A 158 -16.73 -10.45 3.79
C PHE A 158 -17.80 -9.89 2.86
N VAL A 159 -17.93 -8.57 2.91
CA VAL A 159 -18.58 -7.77 1.85
C VAL A 159 -17.47 -7.09 1.06
N ARG A 160 -17.47 -7.29 -0.27
CA ARG A 160 -16.53 -6.63 -1.18
C ARG A 160 -17.20 -5.45 -1.85
N GLU A 161 -16.58 -4.28 -1.78
CA GLU A 161 -17.11 -3.05 -2.37
C GLU A 161 -15.99 -2.17 -2.93
N ARG A 162 -16.32 -1.31 -3.90
CA ARG A 162 -15.43 -0.23 -4.34
C ARG A 162 -15.70 0.99 -3.49
N VAL A 163 -14.66 1.48 -2.78
CA VAL A 163 -14.75 2.63 -1.90
C VAL A 163 -14.87 3.92 -2.71
N SER A 164 -15.69 4.86 -2.24
CA SER A 164 -15.83 6.16 -2.88
C SER A 164 -14.61 7.05 -2.61
N LEU A 165 -14.40 8.04 -3.48
CA LEU A 165 -13.32 9.03 -3.32
C LEU A 165 -13.49 9.84 -2.03
N GLU A 166 -14.73 10.19 -1.66
CA GLU A 166 -15.03 10.93 -0.42
C GLU A 166 -14.58 10.15 0.82
N THR A 167 -14.84 8.84 0.86
CA THR A 167 -14.41 7.99 1.98
C THR A 167 -12.88 7.92 2.08
N LEU A 168 -12.21 7.83 0.94
CA LEU A 168 -10.74 7.83 0.90
C LEU A 168 -10.18 9.16 1.39
N LEU A 169 -10.70 10.27 0.92
CA LEU A 169 -10.29 11.62 1.34
C LEU A 169 -10.57 11.87 2.83
N ALA A 170 -11.73 11.44 3.33
CA ALA A 170 -12.07 11.54 4.75
C ALA A 170 -11.09 10.75 5.65
N THR A 171 -10.48 9.68 5.14
CA THR A 171 -9.45 8.90 5.86
C THR A 171 -8.07 9.54 5.74
N TRP A 172 -7.66 9.93 4.53
CA TRP A 172 -6.28 10.34 4.27
C TRP A 172 -5.95 11.76 4.70
N ARG A 173 -6.89 12.72 4.60
CA ARG A 173 -6.65 14.10 5.03
C ARG A 173 -6.19 14.21 6.49
N PRO A 174 -6.95 13.72 7.48
CA PRO A 174 -6.53 13.81 8.88
C PRO A 174 -5.26 12.98 9.16
N LEU A 175 -5.06 11.86 8.47
CA LEU A 175 -3.82 11.08 8.62
C LEU A 175 -2.61 11.86 8.14
N ILE A 176 -2.67 12.53 6.98
CA ILE A 176 -1.56 13.35 6.47
C ILE A 176 -1.29 14.54 7.39
N GLU A 177 -2.30 15.19 7.93
CA GLU A 177 -2.14 16.27 8.91
C GLU A 177 -1.37 15.79 10.12
N ARG A 178 -1.77 14.66 10.72
CA ARG A 178 -1.05 14.05 11.86
C ARG A 178 0.37 13.62 11.52
N LEU A 179 0.60 13.09 10.32
CA LEU A 179 1.94 12.74 9.85
C LEU A 179 2.83 13.98 9.74
N ARG A 180 2.32 15.08 9.20
CA ARG A 180 3.04 16.36 9.09
C ARG A 180 3.38 16.97 10.46
N GLU A 181 2.46 16.90 11.40
CA GLU A 181 2.70 17.38 12.78
C GLU A 181 3.83 16.58 13.45
N ARG A 182 3.81 15.26 13.29
CA ARG A 182 4.81 14.39 13.92
C ARG A 182 6.15 14.35 13.18
N PHE A 183 6.12 14.48 11.86
CA PHE A 183 7.29 14.39 10.98
C PHE A 183 7.29 15.56 9.98
N PRO A 184 7.70 16.77 10.43
CA PRO A 184 7.60 18.00 9.61
C PRO A 184 8.38 17.94 8.29
N GLU A 185 9.44 17.10 8.20
CA GLU A 185 10.27 16.94 7.01
C GLU A 185 9.88 15.70 6.17
N LEU A 186 8.76 15.05 6.50
CA LEU A 186 8.31 13.86 5.78
C LEU A 186 7.85 14.20 4.37
N THR A 187 8.38 13.48 3.41
CA THR A 187 7.91 13.45 2.02
C THR A 187 7.09 12.19 1.78
N ILE A 188 5.87 12.33 1.27
CA ILE A 188 4.98 11.24 0.90
C ILE A 188 4.94 11.14 -0.62
N ILE A 189 5.50 10.07 -1.17
CA ILE A 189 5.49 9.78 -2.60
C ILE A 189 4.38 8.77 -2.87
N GLN A 190 3.35 9.20 -3.59
CA GLN A 190 2.20 8.39 -3.95
C GLN A 190 2.33 7.92 -5.40
N THR A 191 1.91 6.70 -5.66
CA THR A 191 1.78 6.17 -7.02
C THR A 191 0.62 5.20 -7.13
N VAL A 192 0.08 5.05 -8.32
CA VAL A 192 -0.93 4.03 -8.62
C VAL A 192 -0.25 2.87 -9.34
N SER A 193 -0.42 1.66 -8.80
CA SER A 193 0.14 0.45 -9.41
C SER A 193 -0.39 0.24 -10.82
N PRO A 194 0.47 -0.03 -11.82
CA PRO A 194 0.04 -0.35 -13.18
C PRO A 194 -0.59 -1.75 -13.30
N VAL A 195 -0.39 -2.61 -12.31
CA VAL A 195 -0.92 -3.98 -12.30
C VAL A 195 -2.45 -3.97 -12.31
N ARG A 196 -3.05 -4.70 -13.27
CA ARG A 196 -4.50 -4.82 -13.41
C ARG A 196 -5.08 -5.86 -12.45
N HIS A 197 -6.21 -5.54 -11.84
CA HIS A 197 -6.99 -6.47 -11.03
C HIS A 197 -8.05 -7.15 -11.90
N LEU A 198 -7.71 -8.29 -12.51
CA LEU A 198 -8.56 -8.99 -13.49
C LEU A 198 -9.91 -9.43 -12.92
N ARG A 199 -9.99 -9.73 -11.61
CA ARG A 199 -11.24 -10.06 -10.91
C ARG A 199 -12.32 -8.98 -11.06
N ASP A 200 -11.93 -7.73 -11.25
CA ASP A 200 -12.85 -6.59 -11.34
C ASP A 200 -13.40 -6.38 -12.75
N GLY A 201 -12.91 -7.16 -13.71
CA GLY A 201 -13.12 -6.89 -15.12
C GLY A 201 -12.46 -5.60 -15.59
N ALA A 202 -12.40 -5.38 -16.89
CA ALA A 202 -11.71 -4.21 -17.45
C ALA A 202 -12.30 -2.88 -16.96
N HIS A 203 -13.63 -2.76 -16.98
CA HIS A 203 -14.33 -1.53 -16.58
C HIS A 203 -14.21 -1.27 -15.06
N GLY A 204 -14.44 -2.29 -14.22
CA GLY A 204 -14.30 -2.16 -12.77
C GLY A 204 -12.88 -1.77 -12.36
N ASN A 205 -11.87 -2.38 -12.99
CA ASN A 205 -10.47 -1.99 -12.79
C ASN A 205 -10.21 -0.54 -13.23
N ALA A 206 -10.74 -0.10 -14.39
CA ALA A 206 -10.57 1.30 -14.84
C ALA A 206 -11.19 2.29 -13.86
N LEU A 207 -12.41 2.05 -13.38
CA LEU A 207 -13.05 2.88 -12.36
C LEU A 207 -12.29 2.90 -11.03
N SER A 208 -11.73 1.75 -10.64
CA SER A 208 -10.87 1.64 -9.44
C SER A 208 -9.62 2.50 -9.60
N LYS A 209 -8.89 2.37 -10.72
CA LYS A 209 -7.69 3.18 -10.99
C LYS A 209 -8.00 4.66 -11.07
N ALA A 210 -9.08 5.07 -11.73
CA ALA A 210 -9.52 6.46 -11.78
C ALA A 210 -9.76 7.04 -10.37
N THR A 211 -10.38 6.28 -9.46
CA THR A 211 -10.57 6.69 -8.06
C THR A 211 -9.23 6.92 -7.35
N LEU A 212 -8.23 6.05 -7.59
CA LEU A 212 -6.91 6.16 -6.98
C LEU A 212 -6.10 7.33 -7.54
N LEU A 213 -6.19 7.59 -8.84
CA LEU A 213 -5.56 8.73 -9.50
C LEU A 213 -6.12 10.05 -8.96
N LEU A 214 -7.44 10.17 -8.88
CA LEU A 214 -8.10 11.35 -8.28
C LEU A 214 -7.74 11.54 -6.80
N LEU A 215 -7.63 10.45 -6.02
CA LEU A 215 -7.15 10.52 -4.64
C LEU A 215 -5.75 11.13 -4.57
N SER A 216 -4.82 10.59 -5.37
CA SER A 216 -3.42 11.04 -5.37
C SER A 216 -3.29 12.49 -5.82
N GLU A 217 -4.03 12.90 -6.84
CA GLU A 217 -4.03 14.27 -7.33
C GLU A 217 -4.52 15.25 -6.26
N ILE A 218 -5.70 15.00 -5.70
CA ILE A 218 -6.30 15.89 -4.68
C ILE A 218 -5.39 16.00 -3.44
N LEU A 219 -4.78 14.90 -2.99
CA LEU A 219 -3.86 14.94 -1.85
C LEU A 219 -2.58 15.72 -2.19
N THR A 220 -2.07 15.61 -3.42
CA THR A 220 -0.92 16.39 -3.89
C THR A 220 -1.23 17.88 -3.96
N GLU A 221 -2.40 18.26 -4.48
CA GLU A 221 -2.87 19.66 -4.53
C GLU A 221 -3.07 20.27 -3.14
N GLN A 222 -3.64 19.49 -2.21
CA GLN A 222 -3.95 19.97 -0.85
C GLN A 222 -2.71 20.03 0.06
N PHE A 223 -1.73 19.18 -0.17
CA PHE A 223 -0.50 19.07 0.64
C PHE A 223 0.77 19.16 -0.23
N PRO A 224 0.94 20.25 -1.04
CA PRO A 224 1.98 20.32 -2.08
C PRO A 224 3.42 20.29 -1.55
N ALA A 225 3.64 20.63 -0.27
CA ALA A 225 4.95 20.53 0.37
C ALA A 225 5.28 19.12 0.92
N THR A 226 4.28 18.23 0.96
CA THR A 226 4.40 16.93 1.62
C THR A 226 4.11 15.77 0.68
N CYS A 227 3.05 15.89 -0.14
CA CYS A 227 2.57 14.84 -1.02
C CYS A 227 3.01 15.08 -2.45
N PHE A 228 3.51 14.03 -3.10
CA PHE A 228 3.96 14.04 -4.49
C PHE A 228 3.39 12.82 -5.20
N TYR A 229 2.92 13.00 -6.43
CA TYR A 229 2.52 11.90 -7.28
C TYR A 229 3.67 11.49 -8.21
N PHE A 230 4.00 10.20 -8.22
CA PHE A 230 4.93 9.61 -9.18
C PHE A 230 4.14 8.79 -10.21
N PRO A 231 4.24 9.08 -11.52
CA PRO A 231 3.35 8.54 -12.55
C PRO A 231 3.75 7.13 -13.04
N SER A 232 3.92 6.15 -12.13
CA SER A 232 4.27 4.78 -12.54
C SER A 232 3.16 4.10 -13.33
N TYR A 233 1.90 4.49 -13.10
CA TYR A 233 0.76 4.00 -13.85
C TYR A 233 0.85 4.43 -15.33
N GLU A 234 1.08 5.70 -15.56
CA GLU A 234 1.20 6.29 -16.91
C GLU A 234 2.47 5.81 -17.61
N LEU A 235 3.59 5.70 -16.90
CA LEU A 235 4.85 5.18 -17.47
C LEU A 235 4.63 3.80 -18.08
N VAL A 236 3.97 2.89 -17.38
CA VAL A 236 3.76 1.52 -17.88
C VAL A 236 2.66 1.45 -18.95
N LEU A 237 1.57 2.21 -18.78
CA LEU A 237 0.43 2.09 -19.70
C LEU A 237 0.53 2.93 -20.96
N ASP A 238 1.33 4.01 -20.95
CA ASP A 238 1.47 4.93 -22.06
C ASP A 238 2.88 4.88 -22.68
N GLU A 239 3.95 5.13 -21.91
CA GLU A 239 5.31 5.16 -22.44
C GLU A 239 5.83 3.76 -22.78
N LEU A 240 5.63 2.78 -21.87
CA LEU A 240 6.01 1.37 -22.05
C LEU A 240 4.86 0.52 -22.62
N ARG A 241 4.07 1.10 -23.53
CA ARG A 241 2.88 0.49 -24.12
C ARG A 241 3.24 -0.59 -25.15
N ASP A 242 3.87 -1.67 -24.70
CA ASP A 242 4.26 -2.81 -25.52
C ASP A 242 4.26 -4.08 -24.66
N TYR A 243 3.84 -5.22 -25.20
CA TYR A 243 3.76 -6.49 -24.47
C TYR A 243 5.10 -6.99 -23.96
N ARG A 244 6.22 -6.62 -24.54
CA ARG A 244 7.58 -6.97 -24.06
C ARG A 244 7.89 -6.42 -22.65
N PHE A 245 7.16 -5.40 -22.20
CA PHE A 245 7.27 -4.83 -20.86
C PHE A 245 6.39 -5.51 -19.83
N TYR A 246 5.68 -6.57 -20.21
CA TYR A 246 4.87 -7.40 -19.31
C TYR A 246 5.54 -8.75 -19.07
N ALA A 247 5.32 -9.32 -17.89
CA ALA A 247 5.67 -10.69 -17.57
C ALA A 247 4.79 -11.68 -18.35
N GLU A 248 5.05 -12.98 -18.23
CA GLU A 248 4.32 -14.04 -18.95
C GLU A 248 2.80 -14.02 -18.69
N ASP A 249 2.37 -13.52 -17.55
CA ASP A 249 0.94 -13.40 -17.18
C ASP A 249 0.22 -12.22 -17.86
N MET A 250 0.95 -11.36 -18.58
CA MET A 250 0.43 -10.17 -19.28
C MET A 250 -0.25 -9.15 -18.35
N VAL A 251 0.05 -9.19 -17.05
CA VAL A 251 -0.54 -8.34 -16.00
C VAL A 251 0.52 -7.59 -15.22
N HIS A 252 1.56 -8.30 -14.79
CA HIS A 252 2.67 -7.71 -14.07
C HIS A 252 3.71 -7.12 -15.03
N PRO A 253 4.32 -5.97 -14.70
CA PRO A 253 5.48 -5.49 -15.42
C PRO A 253 6.62 -6.51 -15.39
N SER A 254 7.36 -6.62 -16.49
CA SER A 254 8.56 -7.46 -16.57
C SER A 254 9.75 -6.79 -15.90
N HIS A 255 10.86 -7.51 -15.75
CA HIS A 255 12.13 -6.93 -15.29
C HIS A 255 12.70 -5.87 -16.24
N LEU A 256 12.26 -5.84 -17.49
CA LEU A 256 12.65 -4.85 -18.47
C LEU A 256 11.92 -3.51 -18.27
N ALA A 257 10.71 -3.56 -17.72
CA ALA A 257 9.90 -2.37 -17.43
C ALA A 257 10.41 -1.62 -16.22
#